data_22d18dbf493d1eea85bca77865c76150
#
_entry.id   22d18dbf493d1eea85bca77865c76150
#
_cell.length_a   1.000
_cell.length_b   1.000
_cell.length_c   1.000
_cell.angle_alpha   90.00
_cell.angle_beta   90.00
_cell.angle_gamma   90.00
#
_symmetry.space_group_name_H-M   'P 1'
#
loop_
_entity.id
_entity.type
_entity.pdbx_description
1 polymer ?
#
loop_
_entity_poly.entity_id
_entity_poly.type
_entity_poly.pdbx_seq_one_letter_code
_entity_poly.pdbx_strand_id
1 'polypeptide(L)'
;MCLSFSDEVITYRDVLEVLGASDPNIIIGLVENLINKDTSSALNTVDRLSNLGKNIAILAKDISHYVRDILYIKYCDNSADLLKLPNEIYSKLKVISAKADSARLLFFIDLFNGINVELRYSTQPRIMIEAAVIRATTETGQKELADRLTVVETKVNHIQSNLLAEKKTIKP
;
A
#
# COMPACT_ATOMS: atom_id res chain seq x y z
N MET A 1 -6.14 -31.88 2.90
CA MET A 1 -5.55 -31.14 4.02
C MET A 1 -6.60 -30.38 4.84
N CYS A 2 -7.66 -29.81 4.22
CA CYS A 2 -8.74 -29.12 4.93
C CYS A 2 -9.71 -30.04 5.69
N LEU A 3 -9.78 -31.35 5.35
CA LEU A 3 -10.68 -32.33 5.97
C LEU A 3 -10.28 -32.78 7.38
N SER A 4 -9.11 -32.41 7.86
CA SER A 4 -8.60 -32.84 9.17
C SER A 4 -8.95 -31.93 10.34
N PHE A 5 -9.71 -30.85 10.12
CA PHE A 5 -9.90 -29.78 11.11
C PHE A 5 -11.33 -29.63 11.65
N SER A 6 -12.36 -30.22 11.03
CA SER A 6 -13.70 -30.20 11.59
C SER A 6 -14.57 -31.33 11.06
N ASP A 7 -15.42 -31.91 11.90
CA ASP A 7 -16.51 -32.81 11.53
C ASP A 7 -17.74 -32.07 10.96
N GLU A 8 -17.65 -30.75 10.79
CA GLU A 8 -18.71 -29.87 10.30
C GLU A 8 -18.34 -29.22 8.95
N VAL A 9 -19.35 -28.79 8.24
CA VAL A 9 -19.26 -28.17 6.89
C VAL A 9 -18.10 -27.18 6.81
N ILE A 10 -17.13 -27.47 5.92
CA ILE A 10 -15.99 -26.58 5.67
C ILE A 10 -16.50 -25.23 5.18
N THR A 11 -16.29 -24.19 5.96
CA THR A 11 -16.67 -22.83 5.59
C THR A 11 -15.55 -22.15 4.79
N TYR A 12 -15.89 -21.13 4.01
CA TYR A 12 -14.91 -20.28 3.34
C TYR A 12 -13.86 -19.71 4.32
N ARG A 13 -14.25 -19.47 5.56
CA ARG A 13 -13.40 -18.98 6.63
C ARG A 13 -12.34 -20.00 7.03
N ASP A 14 -12.72 -21.28 7.14
CA ASP A 14 -11.80 -22.38 7.48
C ASP A 14 -10.73 -22.57 6.39
N VAL A 15 -11.12 -22.40 5.12
CA VAL A 15 -10.19 -22.46 4.00
C VAL A 15 -9.17 -21.30 4.06
N LEU A 16 -9.61 -20.09 4.35
CA LEU A 16 -8.73 -18.92 4.51
C LEU A 16 -7.77 -19.08 5.70
N GLU A 17 -8.27 -19.68 6.80
CA GLU A 17 -7.45 -19.92 7.98
C GLU A 17 -6.33 -20.93 7.71
N VAL A 18 -6.63 -22.04 7.05
CA VAL A 18 -5.65 -23.07 6.64
C VAL A 18 -4.62 -22.51 5.64
N LEU A 19 -5.04 -21.63 4.73
CA LEU A 19 -4.15 -21.00 3.75
C LEU A 19 -3.35 -19.82 4.33
N GLY A 20 -3.59 -19.43 5.57
CA GLY A 20 -2.94 -18.26 6.17
C GLY A 20 -3.38 -16.92 5.55
N ALA A 21 -4.36 -16.94 4.64
CA ALA A 21 -4.89 -15.75 4.00
C ALA A 21 -5.73 -14.91 4.97
N SER A 22 -5.70 -13.60 4.79
CA SER A 22 -6.55 -12.69 5.56
C SER A 22 -7.96 -12.61 4.93
N ASP A 23 -8.98 -12.39 5.76
CA ASP A 23 -10.33 -12.12 5.26
C ASP A 23 -10.29 -10.88 4.35
N PRO A 24 -10.79 -10.98 3.10
CA PRO A 24 -10.84 -9.86 2.17
C PRO A 24 -11.46 -8.59 2.76
N ASN A 25 -12.50 -8.73 3.59
CA ASN A 25 -13.17 -7.59 4.21
C ASN A 25 -12.27 -6.85 5.20
N ILE A 26 -11.39 -7.56 5.91
CA ILE A 26 -10.45 -6.94 6.85
C ILE A 26 -9.41 -6.13 6.08
N ILE A 27 -8.89 -6.67 4.97
CA ILE A 27 -7.89 -5.97 4.15
C ILE A 27 -8.50 -4.76 3.45
N ILE A 28 -9.71 -4.89 2.92
CA ILE A 28 -10.43 -3.76 2.30
C ILE A 28 -10.69 -2.67 3.34
N GLY A 29 -11.10 -3.02 4.56
CA GLY A 29 -11.25 -2.07 5.67
C GLY A 29 -9.94 -1.39 6.05
N LEU A 30 -8.82 -2.12 6.02
CA LEU A 30 -7.50 -1.54 6.23
C LEU A 30 -7.15 -0.52 5.11
N VAL A 31 -7.37 -0.87 3.84
CA VAL A 31 -7.14 0.05 2.71
C VAL A 31 -8.03 1.29 2.82
N GLU A 32 -9.29 1.14 3.25
CA GLU A 32 -10.18 2.28 3.49
C GLU A 32 -9.65 3.19 4.60
N ASN A 33 -9.17 2.64 5.72
CA ASN A 33 -8.54 3.41 6.80
C ASN A 33 -7.30 4.17 6.30
N LEU A 34 -6.47 3.55 5.44
CA LEU A 34 -5.32 4.22 4.83
C LEU A 34 -5.77 5.41 3.97
N ILE A 35 -6.80 5.24 3.15
CA ILE A 35 -7.36 6.30 2.29
C ILE A 35 -7.93 7.44 3.13
N ASN A 36 -8.63 7.12 4.21
CA ASN A 36 -9.24 8.09 5.13
C ASN A 36 -8.25 8.73 6.10
N LYS A 37 -6.96 8.35 6.06
CA LYS A 37 -5.91 8.82 6.99
C LYS A 37 -6.16 8.45 8.46
N ASP A 38 -6.90 7.39 8.70
CA ASP A 38 -7.14 6.88 10.06
C ASP A 38 -5.99 5.94 10.47
N THR A 39 -4.92 6.55 10.94
CA THR A 39 -3.71 5.83 11.39
C THR A 39 -4.01 4.87 12.53
N SER A 40 -4.85 5.29 13.48
CA SER A 40 -5.15 4.49 14.68
C SER A 40 -5.87 3.19 14.31
N SER A 41 -6.95 3.28 13.52
CA SER A 41 -7.71 2.10 13.07
C SER A 41 -6.87 1.20 12.16
N ALA A 42 -6.01 1.78 11.32
CA ALA A 42 -5.12 1.02 10.46
C ALA A 42 -4.08 0.22 11.29
N LEU A 43 -3.41 0.84 12.26
CA LEU A 43 -2.44 0.17 13.14
C LEU A 43 -3.10 -0.90 14.00
N ASN A 44 -4.28 -0.65 14.56
CA ASN A 44 -5.05 -1.64 15.32
C ASN A 44 -5.40 -2.87 14.46
N THR A 45 -5.69 -2.67 13.18
CA THR A 45 -5.96 -3.78 12.25
C THR A 45 -4.70 -4.60 12.00
N VAL A 46 -3.54 -3.96 11.80
CA VAL A 46 -2.24 -4.64 11.64
C VAL A 46 -1.89 -5.41 12.91
N ASP A 47 -2.04 -4.81 14.08
CA ASP A 47 -1.79 -5.47 15.38
C ASP A 47 -2.65 -6.73 15.52
N ARG A 48 -3.95 -6.63 15.27
CA ARG A 48 -4.88 -7.76 15.32
C ARG A 48 -4.47 -8.89 14.38
N LEU A 49 -4.12 -8.59 13.12
CA LEU A 49 -3.68 -9.57 12.14
C LEU A 49 -2.35 -10.24 12.54
N SER A 50 -1.42 -9.46 13.06
CA SER A 50 -0.14 -9.97 13.58
C SER A 50 -0.35 -10.92 14.76
N ASN A 51 -1.22 -10.56 15.71
CA ASN A 51 -1.51 -11.38 16.88
C ASN A 51 -2.27 -12.68 16.52
N LEU A 52 -3.01 -12.69 15.40
CA LEU A 52 -3.61 -13.89 14.81
C LEU A 52 -2.61 -14.74 14.02
N GLY A 53 -1.31 -14.42 14.04
CA GLY A 53 -0.28 -15.16 13.34
C GLY A 53 -0.30 -15.02 11.81
N LYS A 54 -0.98 -14.01 11.27
CA LYS A 54 -1.02 -13.77 9.83
C LYS A 54 0.35 -13.30 9.31
N ASN A 55 0.72 -13.77 8.12
CA ASN A 55 1.99 -13.43 7.52
C ASN A 55 2.01 -11.97 7.05
N ILE A 56 2.87 -11.15 7.64
CA ILE A 56 2.98 -9.71 7.36
C ILE A 56 3.41 -9.43 5.90
N ALA A 57 4.23 -10.26 5.30
CA ALA A 57 4.60 -10.09 3.88
C ALA A 57 3.40 -10.35 2.95
N ILE A 58 2.52 -11.30 3.31
CA ILE A 58 1.28 -11.54 2.57
C ILE A 58 0.35 -10.32 2.73
N LEU A 59 0.24 -9.76 3.93
CA LEU A 59 -0.56 -8.57 4.21
C LEU A 59 -0.15 -7.38 3.31
N ALA A 60 1.14 -7.09 3.19
CA ALA A 60 1.63 -6.02 2.33
C ALA A 60 1.29 -6.25 0.85
N LYS A 61 1.39 -7.50 0.40
CA LYS A 61 0.99 -7.91 -0.95
C LYS A 61 -0.51 -7.74 -1.19
N ASP A 62 -1.33 -8.15 -0.23
CA ASP A 62 -2.79 -8.05 -0.32
C ASP A 62 -3.25 -6.58 -0.38
N ILE A 63 -2.64 -5.69 0.43
CA ILE A 63 -2.88 -4.25 0.34
C ILE A 63 -2.60 -3.73 -1.08
N SER A 64 -1.45 -4.06 -1.65
CA SER A 64 -1.08 -3.65 -3.02
C SER A 64 -2.08 -4.17 -4.05
N HIS A 65 -2.57 -5.41 -3.90
CA HIS A 65 -3.56 -5.99 -4.81
C HIS A 65 -4.89 -5.24 -4.78
N TYR A 66 -5.44 -4.96 -3.59
CA TYR A 66 -6.72 -4.24 -3.49
C TYR A 66 -6.59 -2.78 -3.94
N VAL A 67 -5.46 -2.12 -3.66
CA VAL A 67 -5.20 -0.77 -4.17
C VAL A 67 -5.14 -0.77 -5.71
N ARG A 68 -4.49 -1.76 -6.33
CA ARG A 68 -4.51 -1.94 -7.78
C ARG A 68 -5.93 -2.15 -8.30
N ASP A 69 -6.72 -3.01 -7.66
CA ASP A 69 -8.09 -3.31 -8.09
C ASP A 69 -8.98 -2.05 -8.03
N ILE A 70 -8.78 -1.20 -7.01
CA ILE A 70 -9.44 0.12 -6.92
C ILE A 70 -9.06 1.02 -8.11
N LEU A 71 -7.78 1.03 -8.54
CA LEU A 71 -7.35 1.77 -9.73
C LEU A 71 -7.97 1.19 -11.01
N TYR A 72 -8.05 -0.13 -11.16
CA TYR A 72 -8.74 -0.75 -12.30
C TYR A 72 -10.21 -0.33 -12.36
N ILE A 73 -10.92 -0.36 -11.23
CA ILE A 73 -12.33 0.08 -11.16
C ILE A 73 -12.46 1.57 -11.53
N LYS A 74 -11.46 2.38 -11.19
CA LYS A 74 -11.47 3.82 -11.46
C LYS A 74 -11.24 4.18 -12.93
N TYR A 75 -10.42 3.38 -13.64
CA TYR A 75 -9.93 3.73 -14.98
C TYR A 75 -10.38 2.80 -16.10
N CYS A 76 -10.95 1.63 -15.78
CA CYS A 76 -11.37 0.65 -16.78
C CYS A 76 -12.88 0.42 -16.73
N ASP A 77 -13.58 0.72 -17.82
CA ASP A 77 -15.05 0.54 -17.92
C ASP A 77 -15.47 -0.91 -17.76
N ASN A 78 -14.65 -1.87 -18.23
CA ASN A 78 -14.89 -3.31 -18.14
C ASN A 78 -14.16 -3.97 -16.95
N SER A 79 -13.90 -3.22 -15.89
CA SER A 79 -13.16 -3.70 -14.72
C SER A 79 -13.78 -4.92 -14.03
N ALA A 80 -15.10 -5.07 -14.08
CA ALA A 80 -15.78 -6.24 -13.50
C ALA A 80 -15.36 -7.54 -14.19
N ASP A 81 -15.28 -7.55 -15.52
CA ASP A 81 -14.88 -8.71 -16.32
C ASP A 81 -13.40 -9.03 -16.16
N LEU A 82 -12.57 -7.99 -16.01
CA LEU A 82 -11.12 -8.12 -15.84
C LEU A 82 -10.75 -8.66 -14.46
N LEU A 83 -11.38 -8.15 -13.41
CA LEU A 83 -11.04 -8.48 -12.02
C LEU A 83 -11.67 -9.79 -11.56
N LYS A 84 -12.84 -10.16 -12.10
CA LYS A 84 -13.60 -11.39 -11.75
C LYS A 84 -13.78 -11.55 -10.24
N LEU A 85 -13.99 -10.45 -9.54
CA LEU A 85 -14.21 -10.43 -8.10
C LEU A 85 -15.66 -10.82 -7.75
N PRO A 86 -15.91 -11.40 -6.57
CA PRO A 86 -17.27 -11.55 -6.05
C PRO A 86 -17.99 -10.19 -6.02
N ASN A 87 -19.28 -10.17 -6.38
CA ASN A 87 -20.07 -8.94 -6.48
C ASN A 87 -20.05 -8.08 -5.22
N GLU A 88 -20.01 -8.70 -4.05
CA GLU A 88 -19.93 -7.99 -2.76
C GLU A 88 -18.61 -7.22 -2.63
N ILE A 89 -17.50 -7.87 -2.95
CA ILE A 89 -16.16 -7.27 -2.91
C ILE A 89 -16.04 -6.15 -3.93
N TYR A 90 -16.47 -6.41 -5.17
CA TYR A 90 -16.46 -5.42 -6.25
C TYR A 90 -17.25 -4.16 -5.86
N SER A 91 -18.45 -4.32 -5.29
CA SER A 91 -19.30 -3.21 -4.88
C SER A 91 -18.64 -2.35 -3.78
N LYS A 92 -17.98 -2.96 -2.80
CA LYS A 92 -17.22 -2.26 -1.77
C LYS A 92 -16.06 -1.46 -2.37
N LEU A 93 -15.27 -2.09 -3.23
CA LEU A 93 -14.13 -1.43 -3.89
C LEU A 93 -14.60 -0.28 -4.80
N LYS A 94 -15.75 -0.41 -5.44
CA LYS A 94 -16.35 0.65 -6.27
C LYS A 94 -16.70 1.89 -5.46
N VAL A 95 -17.26 1.72 -4.27
CA VAL A 95 -17.54 2.85 -3.36
C VAL A 95 -16.24 3.54 -2.93
N ILE A 96 -15.21 2.77 -2.62
CA ILE A 96 -13.89 3.30 -2.23
C ILE A 96 -13.24 4.03 -3.42
N SER A 97 -13.31 3.47 -4.63
CA SER A 97 -12.71 4.06 -5.84
C SER A 97 -13.26 5.44 -6.19
N ALA A 98 -14.54 5.69 -5.90
CA ALA A 98 -15.17 7.00 -6.12
C ALA A 98 -14.61 8.10 -5.22
N LYS A 99 -14.15 7.75 -4.01
CA LYS A 99 -13.64 8.69 -3.00
C LYS A 99 -12.12 8.83 -3.02
N ALA A 100 -11.42 7.81 -3.49
CA ALA A 100 -9.96 7.73 -3.41
C ALA A 100 -9.29 8.64 -4.46
N ASP A 101 -8.26 9.37 -4.05
CA ASP A 101 -7.37 10.10 -4.95
C ASP A 101 -6.38 9.14 -5.65
N SER A 102 -6.22 9.32 -6.96
CA SER A 102 -5.38 8.42 -7.78
C SER A 102 -3.89 8.52 -7.45
N ALA A 103 -3.38 9.73 -7.18
CA ALA A 103 -1.97 9.93 -6.83
C ALA A 103 -1.66 9.23 -5.50
N ARG A 104 -2.60 9.27 -4.55
CA ARG A 104 -2.50 8.56 -3.28
C ARG A 104 -2.52 7.05 -3.45
N LEU A 105 -3.37 6.52 -4.32
CA LEU A 105 -3.41 5.09 -4.61
C LEU A 105 -2.11 4.60 -5.26
N LEU A 106 -1.55 5.36 -6.21
CA LEU A 106 -0.25 5.05 -6.81
C LEU A 106 0.87 5.07 -5.78
N PHE A 107 0.89 6.07 -4.90
CA PHE A 107 1.83 6.13 -3.77
C PHE A 107 1.73 4.90 -2.86
N PHE A 108 0.52 4.40 -2.58
CA PHE A 108 0.36 3.17 -1.80
C PHE A 108 0.94 1.95 -2.51
N ILE A 109 0.75 1.82 -3.82
CA ILE A 109 1.35 0.73 -4.61
C ILE A 109 2.88 0.78 -4.50
N ASP A 110 3.49 1.94 -4.72
CA ASP A 110 4.94 2.10 -4.65
C ASP A 110 5.46 1.78 -3.24
N LEU A 111 4.80 2.30 -2.21
CA LEU A 111 5.17 2.09 -0.82
C LEU A 111 5.10 0.61 -0.42
N PHE A 112 3.95 -0.05 -0.63
CA PHE A 112 3.76 -1.43 -0.18
C PHE A 112 4.49 -2.45 -1.05
N ASN A 113 4.69 -2.20 -2.35
CA ASN A 113 5.54 -3.02 -3.20
C ASN A 113 7.02 -2.87 -2.84
N GLY A 114 7.47 -1.65 -2.52
CA GLY A 114 8.85 -1.39 -2.09
C GLY A 114 9.21 -2.19 -0.84
N ILE A 115 8.38 -2.13 0.19
CA ILE A 115 8.64 -2.87 1.43
C ILE A 115 8.46 -4.39 1.29
N ASN A 116 7.69 -4.88 0.32
CA ASN A 116 7.39 -6.31 0.17
C ASN A 116 8.65 -7.15 -0.08
N VAL A 117 9.62 -6.61 -0.81
CA VAL A 117 10.92 -7.28 -1.03
C VAL A 117 11.73 -7.35 0.28
N GLU A 118 11.74 -6.25 1.04
CA GLU A 118 12.50 -6.14 2.28
C GLU A 118 11.88 -6.99 3.40
N LEU A 119 10.55 -7.10 3.46
CA LEU A 119 9.82 -7.90 4.46
C LEU A 119 10.22 -9.38 4.47
N ARG A 120 10.61 -9.93 3.30
CA ARG A 120 11.01 -11.34 3.18
C ARG A 120 12.30 -11.66 3.93
N TYR A 121 13.18 -10.68 4.07
CA TYR A 121 14.50 -10.83 4.68
C TYR A 121 14.61 -10.15 6.04
N SER A 122 13.55 -9.46 6.46
CA SER A 122 13.55 -8.70 7.71
C SER A 122 13.40 -9.61 8.93
N THR A 123 14.16 -9.30 9.96
CA THR A 123 14.00 -9.88 11.30
C THR A 123 12.85 -9.22 12.09
N GLN A 124 12.36 -8.07 11.61
CA GLN A 124 11.31 -7.28 12.27
C GLN A 124 10.22 -6.84 11.28
N PRO A 125 9.54 -7.77 10.60
CA PRO A 125 8.55 -7.46 9.56
C PRO A 125 7.38 -6.64 10.09
N ARG A 126 7.01 -6.80 11.37
CA ARG A 126 5.94 -6.05 12.00
C ARG A 126 6.25 -4.54 12.05
N ILE A 127 7.44 -4.16 12.49
CA ILE A 127 7.84 -2.74 12.56
C ILE A 127 7.83 -2.10 11.18
N MET A 128 8.25 -2.84 10.17
CA MET A 128 8.26 -2.33 8.78
C MET A 128 6.86 -2.03 8.26
N ILE A 129 5.89 -2.93 8.46
CA ILE A 129 4.52 -2.69 8.00
C ILE A 129 3.84 -1.58 8.80
N GLU A 130 4.08 -1.48 10.12
CA GLU A 130 3.56 -0.39 10.96
C GLU A 130 4.11 0.97 10.50
N ALA A 131 5.41 1.06 10.21
CA ALA A 131 6.04 2.26 9.66
C ALA A 131 5.44 2.64 8.29
N ALA A 132 5.20 1.65 7.41
CA ALA A 132 4.56 1.89 6.12
C ALA A 132 3.12 2.38 6.26
N VAL A 133 2.35 1.85 7.21
CA VAL A 133 0.99 2.31 7.54
C VAL A 133 1.01 3.75 8.02
N ILE A 134 1.95 4.12 8.90
CA ILE A 134 2.10 5.50 9.36
C ILE A 134 2.43 6.41 8.18
N ARG A 135 3.39 6.05 7.33
CA ARG A 135 3.72 6.82 6.12
C ARG A 135 2.52 6.96 5.19
N ALA A 136 1.78 5.88 4.93
CA ALA A 136 0.59 5.90 4.09
C ALA A 136 -0.51 6.83 4.61
N THR A 137 -0.63 7.00 5.92
CA THR A 137 -1.67 7.86 6.53
C THR A 137 -1.22 9.29 6.76
N THR A 138 0.09 9.56 6.95
CA THR A 138 0.63 10.88 7.27
C THR A 138 1.16 11.62 6.05
N GLU A 139 1.81 10.91 5.11
CA GLU A 139 2.42 11.52 3.93
C GLU A 139 1.40 11.61 2.77
N THR A 140 1.42 12.72 2.10
CA THR A 140 0.85 12.86 0.76
C THR A 140 2.03 12.68 -0.19
N GLY A 141 2.00 11.66 -1.07
CA GLY A 141 3.11 11.38 -2.01
C GLY A 141 3.58 12.58 -2.83
N GLN A 142 2.71 13.59 -2.97
CA GLN A 142 3.06 14.89 -3.55
C GLN A 142 4.07 15.69 -2.71
N LYS A 143 4.05 15.57 -1.37
CA LYS A 143 4.96 16.33 -0.51
C LYS A 143 6.38 15.78 -0.59
N GLU A 144 6.53 14.46 -0.59
CA GLU A 144 7.84 13.81 -0.73
C GLU A 144 8.47 14.10 -2.12
N LEU A 145 7.67 14.09 -3.19
CA LEU A 145 8.12 14.48 -4.53
C LEU A 145 8.51 15.97 -4.60
N ALA A 146 7.72 16.85 -4.01
CA ALA A 146 8.03 18.28 -3.95
C ALA A 146 9.30 18.55 -3.13
N ASP A 147 9.47 17.91 -1.99
CA ASP A 147 10.67 18.04 -1.16
C ASP A 147 11.92 17.52 -1.89
N ARG A 148 11.82 16.40 -2.60
CA ARG A 148 12.92 15.87 -3.43
C ARG A 148 13.24 16.75 -4.64
N LEU A 149 12.22 17.33 -5.30
CA LEU A 149 12.41 18.31 -6.37
C LEU A 149 13.13 19.55 -5.85
N THR A 150 12.71 20.09 -4.72
CA THR A 150 13.35 21.28 -4.11
C THR A 150 14.83 21.01 -3.79
N VAL A 151 15.16 19.82 -3.28
CA VAL A 151 16.56 19.43 -3.02
C VAL A 151 17.36 19.32 -4.31
N VAL A 152 16.78 18.75 -5.37
CA VAL A 152 17.47 18.64 -6.69
C VAL A 152 17.63 19.99 -7.32
N GLU A 153 16.63 20.85 -7.33
CA GLU A 153 16.69 22.23 -7.83
C GLU A 153 17.75 23.04 -7.11
N THR A 154 17.82 22.93 -5.78
CA THR A 154 18.86 23.62 -4.99
C THR A 154 20.26 23.17 -5.37
N LYS A 155 20.48 21.87 -5.57
CA LYS A 155 21.78 21.32 -6.02
C LYS A 155 22.14 21.78 -7.42
N VAL A 156 21.18 21.78 -8.34
CA VAL A 156 21.39 22.25 -9.73
C VAL A 156 21.75 23.75 -9.74
N ASN A 157 21.02 24.57 -8.99
CA ASN A 157 21.31 25.99 -8.89
C ASN A 157 22.68 26.27 -8.27
N HIS A 158 23.10 25.48 -7.28
CA HIS A 158 24.44 25.59 -6.68
C HIS A 158 25.55 25.21 -7.68
N ILE A 159 25.37 24.17 -8.46
CA ILE A 159 26.31 23.76 -9.52
C ILE A 159 26.40 24.84 -10.62
N GLN A 160 25.27 25.39 -11.05
CA GLN A 160 25.24 26.45 -12.05
C GLN A 160 25.95 27.72 -11.57
N SER A 161 25.75 28.12 -10.30
CA SER A 161 26.40 29.29 -9.73
C SER A 161 27.94 29.11 -9.63
N ASN A 162 28.40 27.92 -9.28
CA ASN A 162 29.83 27.59 -9.23
C ASN A 162 30.47 27.62 -10.63
N LEU A 163 29.80 27.02 -11.62
CA LEU A 163 30.29 27.05 -13.03
C LEU A 163 30.35 28.47 -13.61
N LEU A 164 29.42 29.34 -13.24
CA LEU A 164 29.44 30.75 -13.64
C LEU A 164 30.55 31.56 -12.95
N ALA A 165 30.86 31.22 -11.70
CA ALA A 165 31.96 31.83 -10.95
C ALA A 165 33.32 31.44 -11.54
N GLU A 166 33.52 30.14 -11.87
CA GLU A 166 34.75 29.67 -12.53
C GLU A 166 34.97 30.29 -13.92
N LYS A 167 33.90 30.46 -14.71
CA LYS A 167 34.00 31.13 -16.02
C LYS A 167 34.38 32.61 -15.91
N LYS A 168 34.07 33.27 -14.80
CA LYS A 168 34.48 34.69 -14.56
C LYS A 168 35.95 34.81 -14.14
N THR A 169 36.54 33.76 -13.55
CA THR A 169 37.95 33.76 -13.09
C THR A 169 38.96 33.41 -14.19
N ILE A 170 38.48 32.87 -15.34
CA ILE A 170 39.31 32.41 -16.46
C ILE A 170 39.38 33.45 -17.63
N LYS A 171 38.87 34.68 -17.43
CA LYS A 171 39.06 35.74 -18.43
C LYS A 171 40.31 36.54 -18.08
N PRO A 172 41.37 36.49 -18.94
CA PRO A 172 42.58 37.29 -18.77
C PRO A 172 42.31 38.79 -18.92
#